data_557f810454ee689c071e3bdd13564ac0
#
_entry.id   557f810454ee689c071e3bdd13564ac0
#
_cell.length_a   1.000
_cell.length_b   1.000
_cell.length_c   1.000
_cell.angle_alpha   90.00
_cell.angle_beta   90.00
_cell.angle_gamma   90.00
#
_symmetry.space_group_name_H-M   'P 1'
#
loop_
_entity.id
_entity.type
_entity.pdbx_description
1 polymer ?
#
loop_
_entity_poly.entity_id
_entity_poly.type
_entity_poly.pdbx_seq_one_letter_code
_entity_poly.pdbx_strand_id
1 'polypeptide(L)'
;MKAYKGFNLDMTCRDFKYEEGKTYEGSEAILCEKGFHACINPINCLRYYTLHKSVYHEVELEDVVTDIILETEPDTKICGKKITIGKELTIDDIVDISFSQIMKERENCRTICDSEFVNDRFVCCSTKNTSSKFINNAISTIFTKSKETINVGDGSNIVMCDSNISLVNVSRCTTIYNNHNFNIITNKGLYSIIVNMAPYVAINCTTAYCSIISNADCCKIKITSGTNIHTNGNGNCIHSPGTNNSISVKGNNTKLFVTGTNNVISVEGNDNRLFITGTNEFKVSEGTVVSLVTVFIDNGDTFADSRIIVAGENSEIKPNVQYCYRNGRIVEMK
;
A
#
# COMPACT_ATOMS: atom_id res chain seq x y z
N MET A 1 8.50 -21.36 -13.71
CA MET A 1 7.23 -20.70 -13.39
C MET A 1 7.49 -19.23 -13.10
N LYS A 2 6.81 -18.30 -13.80
CA LYS A 2 6.95 -16.86 -13.55
C LYS A 2 6.28 -16.49 -12.21
N ALA A 3 7.00 -15.74 -11.38
CA ALA A 3 6.57 -15.25 -10.09
C ALA A 3 7.24 -13.91 -9.76
N TYR A 4 7.03 -13.39 -8.56
CA TYR A 4 7.50 -12.07 -8.14
C TYR A 4 8.07 -12.15 -6.72
N LYS A 5 9.15 -11.40 -6.48
CA LYS A 5 9.84 -11.42 -5.20
C LYS A 5 10.26 -10.01 -4.79
N GLY A 6 10.10 -9.70 -3.50
CA GLY A 6 10.69 -8.53 -2.88
C GLY A 6 12.07 -8.84 -2.28
N PHE A 7 12.88 -7.81 -2.18
CA PHE A 7 14.19 -7.81 -1.54
C PHE A 7 14.39 -6.51 -0.76
N ASN A 8 15.32 -6.48 0.17
CA ASN A 8 15.81 -5.24 0.74
C ASN A 8 16.42 -4.35 -0.36
N LEU A 9 16.60 -3.05 -0.11
CA LEU A 9 17.17 -2.10 -1.09
C LEU A 9 18.55 -2.51 -1.63
N ASP A 10 19.31 -3.28 -0.88
CA ASP A 10 20.62 -3.82 -1.26
C ASP A 10 20.55 -5.20 -1.95
N MET A 11 19.35 -5.62 -2.38
CA MET A 11 19.10 -6.94 -2.99
C MET A 11 19.33 -8.13 -2.05
N THR A 12 19.27 -7.92 -0.73
CA THR A 12 19.33 -9.03 0.23
C THR A 12 17.92 -9.55 0.58
N CYS A 13 17.84 -10.83 0.90
CA CYS A 13 16.70 -11.46 1.53
C CYS A 13 17.22 -12.37 2.65
N ARG A 14 16.91 -12.07 3.91
CA ARG A 14 17.60 -12.63 5.08
C ARG A 14 19.11 -12.35 4.95
N ASP A 15 19.95 -13.36 5.06
CA ASP A 15 21.41 -13.25 5.01
C ASP A 15 21.99 -13.53 3.61
N PHE A 16 21.14 -13.65 2.58
CA PHE A 16 21.58 -13.99 1.23
C PHE A 16 21.40 -12.80 0.29
N LYS A 17 22.45 -12.50 -0.50
CA LYS A 17 22.45 -11.43 -1.50
C LYS A 17 22.20 -11.99 -2.89
N TYR A 18 21.24 -11.38 -3.59
CA TYR A 18 20.87 -11.72 -4.95
C TYR A 18 21.39 -10.67 -5.93
N GLU A 19 21.48 -11.05 -7.20
CA GLU A 19 21.84 -10.16 -8.31
C GLU A 19 20.91 -10.42 -9.50
N GLU A 20 20.49 -9.36 -10.16
CA GLU A 20 19.69 -9.46 -11.38
C GLU A 20 20.42 -10.24 -12.47
N GLY A 21 19.69 -11.06 -13.21
CA GLY A 21 20.19 -11.94 -14.26
C GLY A 21 20.83 -13.24 -13.76
N LYS A 22 21.03 -13.42 -12.44
CA LYS A 22 21.64 -14.63 -11.89
C LYS A 22 20.61 -15.68 -11.51
N THR A 23 21.06 -16.93 -11.60
CA THR A 23 20.30 -18.12 -11.18
C THR A 23 20.95 -18.72 -9.95
N TYR A 24 20.12 -19.12 -8.99
CA TYR A 24 20.52 -19.75 -7.73
C TYR A 24 19.76 -21.06 -7.56
N GLU A 25 20.43 -22.07 -7.02
CA GLU A 25 19.90 -23.41 -6.81
C GLU A 25 20.09 -23.84 -5.35
N GLY A 26 19.05 -24.42 -4.78
CA GLY A 26 19.03 -24.98 -3.45
C GLY A 26 18.74 -26.48 -3.48
N SER A 27 19.05 -27.17 -2.41
CA SER A 27 18.85 -28.63 -2.30
C SER A 27 17.37 -29.02 -2.13
N GLU A 28 16.56 -28.16 -1.53
CA GLU A 28 15.19 -28.46 -1.14
C GLU A 28 14.28 -27.23 -1.31
N ALA A 29 12.98 -27.49 -1.55
CA ALA A 29 11.94 -26.51 -1.48
C ALA A 29 10.87 -26.98 -0.48
N ILE A 30 10.76 -26.26 0.66
CA ILE A 30 9.75 -26.49 1.69
C ILE A 30 9.17 -25.11 2.03
N LEU A 31 7.88 -24.95 1.81
CA LEU A 31 7.24 -23.66 2.01
C LEU A 31 7.42 -23.15 3.44
N CYS A 32 7.72 -21.86 3.56
CA CYS A 32 8.02 -21.14 4.80
C CYS A 32 9.29 -21.58 5.53
N GLU A 33 9.97 -22.65 5.10
CA GLU A 33 11.16 -23.19 5.74
C GLU A 33 12.40 -23.07 4.87
N LYS A 34 12.42 -23.70 3.70
CA LYS A 34 13.59 -23.83 2.83
C LYS A 34 13.26 -23.53 1.37
N GLY A 35 14.28 -23.17 0.59
CA GLY A 35 14.16 -22.86 -0.82
C GLY A 35 13.85 -21.38 -1.11
N PHE A 36 13.54 -21.09 -2.36
CA PHE A 36 13.34 -19.74 -2.84
C PHE A 36 11.85 -19.41 -2.88
N HIS A 37 11.44 -18.47 -2.04
CA HIS A 37 10.04 -18.05 -1.94
C HIS A 37 9.76 -16.84 -2.82
N ALA A 38 8.62 -16.87 -3.50
CA ALA A 38 8.09 -15.79 -4.32
C ALA A 38 6.55 -15.77 -4.25
N CYS A 39 5.92 -14.77 -4.85
CA CYS A 39 4.45 -14.65 -4.95
C CYS A 39 4.00 -14.75 -6.41
N ILE A 40 2.89 -15.42 -6.67
CA ILE A 40 2.28 -15.46 -8.01
C ILE A 40 1.69 -14.09 -8.37
N ASN A 41 1.07 -13.40 -7.41
CA ASN A 41 0.60 -12.03 -7.58
C ASN A 41 1.60 -11.05 -6.94
N PRO A 42 2.17 -10.11 -7.71
CA PRO A 42 3.23 -9.22 -7.21
C PRO A 42 2.79 -8.31 -6.06
N ILE A 43 1.51 -7.93 -5.96
CA ILE A 43 1.02 -7.11 -4.85
C ILE A 43 1.20 -7.80 -3.50
N ASN A 44 1.20 -9.13 -3.46
CA ASN A 44 1.38 -9.89 -2.23
C ASN A 44 2.81 -9.81 -1.68
N CYS A 45 3.80 -9.41 -2.51
CA CYS A 45 5.13 -9.12 -2.03
C CYS A 45 5.14 -8.00 -0.98
N LEU A 46 4.19 -7.04 -1.06
CA LEU A 46 4.08 -5.93 -0.11
C LEU A 46 3.71 -6.38 1.32
N ARG A 47 3.28 -7.61 1.50
CA ARG A 47 3.03 -8.21 2.83
C ARG A 47 4.33 -8.53 3.57
N TYR A 48 5.40 -8.79 2.82
CA TYR A 48 6.70 -9.21 3.32
C TYR A 48 7.76 -8.13 3.23
N TYR A 49 7.64 -7.26 2.22
CA TYR A 49 8.60 -6.23 1.87
C TYR A 49 7.88 -4.89 1.79
N THR A 50 8.26 -3.98 2.69
CA THR A 50 7.57 -2.70 2.86
C THR A 50 7.84 -1.77 1.68
N LEU A 51 6.81 -1.09 1.19
CA LEU A 51 6.94 0.03 0.26
C LEU A 51 8.04 1.00 0.71
N HIS A 52 8.82 1.53 -0.21
CA HIS A 52 9.91 2.51 0.01
C HIS A 52 11.16 1.99 0.74
N LYS A 53 11.15 0.75 1.23
CA LYS A 53 12.31 0.11 1.87
C LYS A 53 12.75 -1.17 1.17
N SER A 54 12.19 -1.42 -0.02
CA SER A 54 12.40 -2.67 -0.74
C SER A 54 12.39 -2.43 -2.24
N VAL A 55 13.00 -3.36 -2.97
CA VAL A 55 12.93 -3.48 -4.43
C VAL A 55 12.19 -4.77 -4.79
N TYR A 56 11.57 -4.80 -5.95
CA TYR A 56 10.73 -5.91 -6.39
C TYR A 56 11.16 -6.37 -7.78
N HIS A 57 11.25 -7.67 -7.99
CA HIS A 57 11.69 -8.24 -9.25
C HIS A 57 10.72 -9.30 -9.75
N GLU A 58 10.64 -9.41 -11.09
CA GLU A 58 10.20 -10.64 -11.71
C GLU A 58 11.19 -11.75 -11.38
N VAL A 59 10.70 -12.97 -11.16
CA VAL A 59 11.57 -14.13 -10.96
C VAL A 59 11.00 -15.33 -11.71
N GLU A 60 11.87 -16.25 -12.08
CA GLU A 60 11.48 -17.55 -12.58
C GLU A 60 11.85 -18.63 -11.55
N LEU A 61 10.88 -19.42 -11.14
CA LEU A 61 11.05 -20.54 -10.22
C LEU A 61 10.96 -21.85 -10.98
N GLU A 62 11.84 -22.79 -10.63
CA GLU A 62 11.82 -24.17 -11.10
C GLU A 62 11.67 -25.12 -9.89
N ASP A 63 11.15 -26.33 -10.13
CA ASP A 63 10.84 -27.34 -9.10
C ASP A 63 9.96 -26.76 -7.99
N VAL A 64 8.84 -26.18 -8.40
CA VAL A 64 7.94 -25.41 -7.53
C VAL A 64 7.05 -26.33 -6.71
N VAL A 65 6.97 -26.07 -5.41
CA VAL A 65 6.02 -26.67 -4.47
C VAL A 65 4.86 -25.70 -4.26
N THR A 66 3.67 -26.14 -4.65
CA THR A 66 2.42 -25.36 -4.56
C THR A 66 1.37 -25.95 -3.63
N ASP A 67 1.52 -27.21 -3.25
CA ASP A 67 0.41 -28.08 -2.80
C ASP A 67 -0.17 -27.79 -1.41
N ILE A 68 0.47 -26.94 -0.60
CA ILE A 68 0.05 -26.72 0.79
C ILE A 68 -0.49 -25.30 1.04
N ILE A 69 -0.28 -24.36 0.13
CA ILE A 69 -0.37 -22.93 0.43
C ILE A 69 -1.72 -22.33 0.11
N LEU A 70 -2.32 -22.76 -0.98
CA LEU A 70 -3.54 -22.14 -1.50
C LEU A 70 -4.76 -22.35 -0.58
N GLU A 71 -4.66 -23.22 0.41
CA GLU A 71 -5.77 -23.51 1.31
C GLU A 71 -5.69 -22.82 2.67
N THR A 72 -4.49 -22.47 3.14
CA THR A 72 -4.30 -21.96 4.51
C THR A 72 -3.61 -20.60 4.60
N GLU A 73 -2.87 -20.20 3.58
CA GLU A 73 -2.13 -18.93 3.59
C GLU A 73 -2.90 -17.81 2.88
N PRO A 74 -2.88 -16.58 3.45
CA PRO A 74 -3.67 -15.45 2.94
C PRO A 74 -3.06 -14.79 1.69
N ASP A 75 -2.12 -15.43 1.00
CA ASP A 75 -1.46 -14.88 -0.19
C ASP A 75 -1.13 -15.94 -1.23
N THR A 76 -0.48 -15.51 -2.30
CA THR A 76 -0.09 -16.37 -3.43
C THR A 76 1.38 -16.82 -3.33
N LYS A 77 1.93 -16.96 -2.13
CA LYS A 77 3.31 -17.39 -1.92
C LYS A 77 3.54 -18.81 -2.38
N ILE A 78 4.64 -19.03 -3.07
CA ILE A 78 5.13 -20.31 -3.56
C ILE A 78 6.61 -20.47 -3.24
N CYS A 79 7.12 -21.69 -3.33
CA CYS A 79 8.52 -22.03 -3.09
C CYS A 79 9.07 -22.89 -4.20
N GLY A 80 10.31 -22.66 -4.64
CA GLY A 80 11.01 -23.45 -5.64
C GLY A 80 12.44 -23.80 -5.20
N LYS A 81 13.01 -24.84 -5.82
CA LYS A 81 14.42 -25.23 -5.59
C LYS A 81 15.39 -24.33 -6.32
N LYS A 82 14.96 -23.75 -7.44
CA LYS A 82 15.81 -22.88 -8.26
C LYS A 82 15.09 -21.60 -8.57
N ILE A 83 15.83 -20.49 -8.54
CA ILE A 83 15.32 -19.15 -8.84
C ILE A 83 16.27 -18.41 -9.78
N THR A 84 15.71 -17.82 -10.82
CA THR A 84 16.40 -16.86 -11.68
C THR A 84 15.83 -15.46 -11.42
N ILE A 85 16.68 -14.49 -11.15
CA ILE A 85 16.28 -13.11 -10.85
C ILE A 85 16.13 -12.35 -12.17
N GLY A 86 14.93 -11.91 -12.48
CA GLY A 86 14.62 -11.10 -13.65
C GLY A 86 14.69 -9.60 -13.37
N LYS A 87 14.06 -8.81 -14.22
CA LYS A 87 14.07 -7.34 -14.17
C LYS A 87 13.42 -6.80 -12.90
N GLU A 88 13.91 -5.64 -12.47
CA GLU A 88 13.25 -4.85 -11.42
C GLU A 88 11.89 -4.33 -11.90
N LEU A 89 10.94 -4.27 -10.98
CA LEU A 89 9.59 -3.76 -11.18
C LEU A 89 9.39 -2.46 -10.38
N THR A 90 8.82 -1.48 -11.03
CA THR A 90 8.30 -0.30 -10.35
C THR A 90 7.01 -0.62 -9.58
N ILE A 91 6.58 0.27 -8.70
CA ILE A 91 5.29 0.12 -8.02
C ILE A 91 4.13 0.13 -9.03
N ASP A 92 4.24 0.92 -10.10
CA ASP A 92 3.25 0.97 -11.17
C ASP A 92 3.17 -0.38 -11.90
N ASP A 93 4.30 -1.01 -12.23
CA ASP A 93 4.33 -2.36 -12.81
C ASP A 93 3.64 -3.40 -11.90
N ILE A 94 3.90 -3.35 -10.59
CA ILE A 94 3.24 -4.22 -9.60
C ILE A 94 1.72 -4.06 -9.64
N VAL A 95 1.25 -2.82 -9.67
CA VAL A 95 -0.17 -2.49 -9.72
C VAL A 95 -0.80 -3.00 -11.01
N ASP A 96 -0.21 -2.69 -12.15
CA ASP A 96 -0.75 -3.05 -13.47
C ASP A 96 -0.83 -4.57 -13.65
N ILE A 97 0.23 -5.29 -13.27
CA ILE A 97 0.26 -6.75 -13.34
C ILE A 97 -0.81 -7.35 -12.42
N SER A 98 -0.88 -6.88 -11.17
CA SER A 98 -1.83 -7.40 -10.19
C SER A 98 -3.28 -7.13 -10.61
N PHE A 99 -3.55 -5.93 -11.10
CA PHE A 99 -4.87 -5.57 -11.61
C PHE A 99 -5.27 -6.42 -12.82
N SER A 100 -4.34 -6.64 -13.76
CA SER A 100 -4.56 -7.51 -14.91
C SER A 100 -4.86 -8.96 -14.52
N GLN A 101 -4.18 -9.49 -13.49
CA GLN A 101 -4.42 -10.84 -12.98
C GLN A 101 -5.82 -10.95 -12.37
N ILE A 102 -6.20 -10.02 -11.49
CA ILE A 102 -7.51 -10.07 -10.83
C ILE A 102 -8.67 -9.86 -11.82
N MET A 103 -8.50 -9.07 -12.87
CA MET A 103 -9.51 -8.88 -13.90
C MET A 103 -9.72 -10.13 -14.76
N LYS A 104 -8.68 -10.94 -15.00
CA LYS A 104 -8.82 -12.26 -15.63
C LYS A 104 -9.62 -13.25 -14.78
N GLU A 105 -9.49 -13.21 -13.46
CA GLU A 105 -10.34 -13.99 -12.55
C GLU A 105 -11.82 -13.61 -12.72
N ARG A 106 -12.11 -12.31 -12.90
CA ARG A 106 -13.48 -11.82 -13.15
C ARG A 106 -14.09 -12.40 -14.42
N GLU A 107 -13.33 -12.49 -15.52
CA GLU A 107 -13.82 -13.03 -16.78
C GLU A 107 -14.24 -14.50 -16.65
N ASN A 108 -13.59 -15.23 -15.74
CA ASN A 108 -13.87 -16.63 -15.44
C ASN A 108 -14.94 -16.83 -14.34
N CYS A 109 -15.35 -15.74 -13.68
CA CYS A 109 -16.30 -15.79 -12.59
C CYS A 109 -17.72 -16.08 -13.09
N ARG A 110 -18.27 -17.23 -12.72
CA ARG A 110 -19.66 -17.65 -13.08
C ARG A 110 -20.60 -17.67 -11.88
N THR A 111 -20.08 -17.48 -10.69
CA THR A 111 -20.87 -17.55 -9.47
C THR A 111 -21.45 -16.18 -9.14
N ILE A 112 -22.78 -16.09 -9.10
CA ILE A 112 -23.50 -14.90 -8.66
C ILE A 112 -23.90 -15.14 -7.21
N CYS A 113 -23.53 -14.21 -6.33
CA CYS A 113 -23.76 -14.33 -4.90
C CYS A 113 -24.63 -13.19 -4.40
N ASP A 114 -25.78 -13.52 -3.84
CA ASP A 114 -26.79 -12.55 -3.41
C ASP A 114 -27.06 -12.53 -1.90
N SER A 115 -26.36 -13.33 -1.10
CA SER A 115 -26.62 -13.47 0.34
C SER A 115 -25.49 -14.15 1.13
N GLU A 116 -25.65 -14.24 2.44
CA GLU A 116 -24.73 -14.83 3.41
C GLU A 116 -24.17 -16.18 2.98
N PHE A 117 -22.85 -16.36 3.09
CA PHE A 117 -22.14 -17.50 2.57
C PHE A 117 -21.51 -18.38 3.64
N VAL A 118 -21.33 -19.63 3.24
CA VAL A 118 -20.79 -20.73 4.01
C VAL A 118 -19.35 -21.01 3.52
N ASN A 119 -18.43 -21.03 4.42
CA ASN A 119 -17.07 -21.58 4.52
C ASN A 119 -16.36 -22.23 3.30
N ASP A 120 -16.58 -21.79 2.07
CA ASP A 120 -15.87 -22.29 0.89
C ASP A 120 -15.08 -21.20 0.18
N ARG A 121 -13.93 -21.57 -0.34
CA ARG A 121 -13.12 -20.71 -1.20
C ARG A 121 -13.81 -20.55 -2.55
N PHE A 122 -14.08 -19.32 -2.95
CA PHE A 122 -14.78 -19.07 -4.21
C PHE A 122 -14.40 -17.71 -4.83
N VAL A 123 -14.71 -17.59 -6.11
CA VAL A 123 -14.74 -16.32 -6.83
C VAL A 123 -16.19 -15.99 -7.14
N CYS A 124 -16.68 -14.83 -6.71
CA CYS A 124 -18.06 -14.46 -6.94
C CYS A 124 -18.22 -13.01 -7.43
N CYS A 125 -19.33 -12.77 -8.11
CA CYS A 125 -19.76 -11.43 -8.51
C CYS A 125 -21.06 -11.09 -7.77
N SER A 126 -21.05 -10.06 -6.93
CA SER A 126 -22.24 -9.47 -6.35
C SER A 126 -22.92 -8.53 -7.37
N THR A 127 -24.18 -8.74 -7.63
CA THR A 127 -24.95 -7.97 -8.62
C THR A 127 -25.96 -7.01 -8.01
N LYS A 128 -26.23 -7.10 -6.70
CA LYS A 128 -27.28 -6.29 -6.04
C LYS A 128 -26.75 -4.97 -5.50
N ASN A 129 -27.54 -3.94 -5.72
CA ASN A 129 -27.34 -2.58 -5.22
C ASN A 129 -27.96 -2.39 -3.82
N THR A 130 -27.82 -3.37 -2.95
CA THR A 130 -28.37 -3.36 -1.59
C THR A 130 -27.27 -3.21 -0.56
N SER A 131 -27.57 -2.54 0.55
CA SER A 131 -26.68 -2.49 1.72
C SER A 131 -26.75 -3.83 2.46
N SER A 132 -26.05 -4.81 1.97
CA SER A 132 -25.94 -6.13 2.58
C SER A 132 -24.62 -6.31 3.30
N LYS A 133 -24.64 -7.07 4.37
CA LYS A 133 -23.46 -7.52 5.07
C LYS A 133 -23.01 -8.83 4.42
N PHE A 134 -21.84 -8.83 3.84
CA PHE A 134 -21.27 -10.04 3.28
C PHE A 134 -20.37 -10.72 4.34
N ILE A 135 -20.58 -11.98 4.60
CA ILE A 135 -19.80 -12.76 5.56
C ILE A 135 -19.37 -14.05 4.91
N ASN A 136 -18.04 -14.26 4.83
CA ASN A 136 -17.43 -15.51 4.46
C ASN A 136 -16.13 -15.68 5.23
N ASN A 137 -15.92 -16.82 5.87
CA ASN A 137 -14.72 -17.09 6.66
C ASN A 137 -13.59 -17.75 5.84
N ALA A 138 -13.80 -17.99 4.55
CA ALA A 138 -12.80 -18.54 3.65
C ALA A 138 -12.11 -17.46 2.81
N ILE A 139 -10.91 -17.73 2.31
CA ILE A 139 -10.19 -16.87 1.36
C ILE A 139 -11.01 -16.82 0.07
N SER A 140 -11.32 -15.61 -0.40
CA SER A 140 -12.21 -15.41 -1.53
C SER A 140 -11.78 -14.23 -2.41
N THR A 141 -12.22 -14.24 -3.66
CA THR A 141 -12.17 -13.06 -4.54
C THR A 141 -13.60 -12.60 -4.82
N ILE A 142 -13.93 -11.37 -4.41
CA ILE A 142 -15.28 -10.81 -4.49
C ILE A 142 -15.29 -9.60 -5.41
N PHE A 143 -16.10 -9.64 -6.45
CA PHE A 143 -16.38 -8.52 -7.33
C PHE A 143 -17.71 -7.88 -6.93
N THR A 144 -17.67 -6.72 -6.29
CA THR A 144 -18.86 -6.09 -5.72
C THR A 144 -19.32 -4.87 -6.50
N LYS A 145 -20.67 -4.70 -6.62
CA LYS A 145 -21.33 -3.50 -7.15
C LYS A 145 -22.17 -2.79 -6.09
N SER A 146 -22.16 -3.22 -4.86
CA SER A 146 -23.08 -2.72 -3.84
C SER A 146 -22.36 -2.06 -2.66
N LYS A 147 -23.10 -1.29 -1.88
CA LYS A 147 -22.68 -0.72 -0.61
C LYS A 147 -22.70 -1.81 0.44
N GLU A 148 -21.53 -2.32 0.80
CA GLU A 148 -21.43 -3.50 1.65
C GLU A 148 -20.46 -3.31 2.81
N THR A 149 -20.79 -3.95 3.92
CA THR A 149 -19.77 -4.31 4.93
C THR A 149 -19.28 -5.70 4.61
N ILE A 150 -17.99 -5.81 4.32
CA ILE A 150 -17.36 -7.06 3.92
C ILE A 150 -16.60 -7.64 5.10
N ASN A 151 -16.91 -8.90 5.42
CA ASN A 151 -16.15 -9.75 6.31
C ASN A 151 -15.86 -11.05 5.56
N VAL A 152 -14.63 -11.24 5.15
CA VAL A 152 -14.18 -12.40 4.36
C VAL A 152 -13.03 -13.08 5.09
N GLY A 153 -12.62 -14.27 4.64
CA GLY A 153 -11.40 -14.91 5.14
C GLY A 153 -10.18 -13.99 4.97
N ASP A 154 -9.27 -14.03 5.91
CA ASP A 154 -8.03 -13.27 5.84
C ASP A 154 -7.28 -13.60 4.53
N GLY A 155 -6.76 -12.56 3.86
CA GLY A 155 -6.09 -12.72 2.57
C GLY A 155 -6.98 -12.64 1.32
N SER A 156 -8.26 -12.43 1.50
CA SER A 156 -9.22 -12.29 0.39
C SER A 156 -8.95 -11.06 -0.48
N ASN A 157 -9.49 -11.10 -1.71
CA ASN A 157 -9.50 -9.96 -2.61
C ASN A 157 -10.92 -9.37 -2.70
N ILE A 158 -11.02 -8.05 -2.68
CA ILE A 158 -12.27 -7.32 -2.90
C ILE A 158 -12.06 -6.39 -4.10
N VAL A 159 -12.89 -6.52 -5.11
CA VAL A 159 -12.83 -5.70 -6.32
C VAL A 159 -14.10 -4.87 -6.43
N MET A 160 -13.97 -3.56 -6.40
CA MET A 160 -15.07 -2.62 -6.55
C MET A 160 -15.40 -2.45 -8.04
N CYS A 161 -16.58 -2.85 -8.46
CA CYS A 161 -16.96 -2.98 -9.87
C CYS A 161 -17.91 -1.88 -10.37
N ASP A 162 -18.20 -0.87 -9.56
CA ASP A 162 -19.07 0.24 -9.94
C ASP A 162 -18.66 1.53 -9.19
N SER A 163 -19.23 2.66 -9.63
CA SER A 163 -19.05 3.98 -9.01
C SER A 163 -20.02 4.20 -7.84
N ASN A 164 -19.68 5.14 -6.96
CA ASN A 164 -20.50 5.54 -5.80
C ASN A 164 -20.75 4.40 -4.79
N ILE A 165 -19.85 3.44 -4.74
CA ILE A 165 -19.86 2.38 -3.72
C ILE A 165 -19.26 2.91 -2.41
N SER A 166 -19.84 2.51 -1.28
CA SER A 166 -19.28 2.70 0.05
C SER A 166 -18.95 1.33 0.64
N LEU A 167 -17.68 0.96 0.61
CA LEU A 167 -17.17 -0.31 1.11
C LEU A 167 -16.62 -0.18 2.52
N VAL A 168 -16.99 -1.09 3.41
CA VAL A 168 -16.36 -1.25 4.73
C VAL A 168 -15.75 -2.64 4.83
N ASN A 169 -14.42 -2.72 4.83
CA ASN A 169 -13.68 -3.95 5.07
C ASN A 169 -13.33 -4.12 6.55
N VAL A 170 -13.59 -5.27 7.12
CA VAL A 170 -13.25 -5.61 8.51
C VAL A 170 -12.26 -6.78 8.62
N SER A 171 -11.96 -7.45 7.50
CA SER A 171 -11.07 -8.62 7.44
C SER A 171 -9.61 -8.23 7.32
N ARG A 172 -8.73 -9.04 7.90
CA ARG A 172 -7.27 -8.83 7.88
C ARG A 172 -6.67 -9.28 6.55
N CYS A 173 -5.50 -8.76 6.24
CA CYS A 173 -4.72 -9.16 5.07
C CYS A 173 -5.51 -9.10 3.75
N THR A 174 -6.53 -8.26 3.67
CA THR A 174 -7.38 -8.11 2.48
C THR A 174 -6.72 -7.21 1.46
N THR A 175 -6.81 -7.56 0.18
CA THR A 175 -6.44 -6.67 -0.91
C THR A 175 -7.70 -6.08 -1.54
N ILE A 176 -7.81 -4.74 -1.55
CA ILE A 176 -8.94 -4.01 -2.12
C ILE A 176 -8.49 -3.34 -3.40
N TYR A 177 -9.17 -3.65 -4.50
CA TYR A 177 -8.93 -3.04 -5.81
C TYR A 177 -10.08 -2.11 -6.18
N ASN A 178 -9.77 -0.89 -6.54
CA ASN A 178 -10.74 0.09 -7.01
C ASN A 178 -10.33 0.70 -8.35
N ASN A 179 -11.22 0.60 -9.33
CA ASN A 179 -11.07 1.22 -10.65
C ASN A 179 -12.29 2.10 -11.03
N HIS A 180 -13.07 2.53 -10.05
CA HIS A 180 -14.25 3.34 -10.26
C HIS A 180 -14.24 4.58 -9.36
N ASN A 181 -14.62 5.72 -9.95
CA ASN A 181 -14.61 7.02 -9.28
C ASN A 181 -15.72 7.17 -8.22
N PHE A 182 -15.58 8.17 -7.38
CA PHE A 182 -16.51 8.53 -6.30
C PHE A 182 -16.79 7.41 -5.28
N ASN A 183 -15.89 6.44 -5.16
CA ASN A 183 -16.01 5.38 -4.17
C ASN A 183 -15.49 5.82 -2.80
N ILE A 184 -16.04 5.22 -1.76
CA ILE A 184 -15.58 5.38 -0.37
C ILE A 184 -15.11 4.02 0.13
N ILE A 185 -13.85 3.96 0.55
CA ILE A 185 -13.24 2.75 1.11
C ILE A 185 -12.94 3.02 2.59
N THR A 186 -13.57 2.29 3.48
CA THR A 186 -13.24 2.30 4.91
C THR A 186 -12.62 0.96 5.28
N ASN A 187 -11.33 0.96 5.56
CA ASN A 187 -10.61 -0.25 5.96
C ASN A 187 -10.41 -0.28 7.47
N LYS A 188 -10.90 -1.35 8.09
CA LYS A 188 -10.72 -1.69 9.52
C LYS A 188 -9.90 -2.97 9.71
N GLY A 189 -9.53 -3.63 8.61
CA GLY A 189 -8.71 -4.85 8.63
C GLY A 189 -7.22 -4.53 8.69
N LEU A 190 -6.49 -5.14 9.62
CA LEU A 190 -5.03 -5.03 9.74
C LEU A 190 -4.32 -5.64 8.53
N TYR A 191 -3.13 -5.13 8.21
CA TYR A 191 -2.26 -5.65 7.14
C TYR A 191 -2.90 -5.68 5.74
N SER A 192 -3.89 -4.82 5.51
CA SER A 192 -4.60 -4.77 4.23
C SER A 192 -3.84 -3.92 3.21
N ILE A 193 -4.06 -4.22 1.94
CA ILE A 193 -3.52 -3.49 0.80
C ILE A 193 -4.68 -2.85 0.05
N ILE A 194 -4.59 -1.56 -0.25
CA ILE A 194 -5.59 -0.84 -1.04
C ILE A 194 -4.92 -0.32 -2.30
N VAL A 195 -5.43 -0.72 -3.44
CA VAL A 195 -5.00 -0.28 -4.77
C VAL A 195 -6.11 0.54 -5.39
N ASN A 196 -5.88 1.84 -5.58
CA ASN A 196 -6.84 2.74 -6.19
C ASN A 196 -6.31 3.32 -7.50
N MET A 197 -7.04 3.09 -8.59
CA MET A 197 -6.74 3.55 -9.94
C MET A 197 -7.74 4.60 -10.44
N ALA A 198 -8.69 5.04 -9.61
CA ALA A 198 -9.76 5.94 -10.02
C ALA A 198 -9.77 7.25 -9.21
N PRO A 199 -10.06 8.38 -9.84
CA PRO A 199 -10.09 9.69 -9.20
C PRO A 199 -11.31 9.88 -8.28
N TYR A 200 -11.22 10.92 -7.44
CA TYR A 200 -12.29 11.35 -6.52
C TYR A 200 -12.70 10.29 -5.50
N VAL A 201 -11.78 9.43 -5.10
CA VAL A 201 -12.01 8.35 -4.12
C VAL A 201 -11.63 8.82 -2.73
N ALA A 202 -12.44 8.44 -1.74
CA ALA A 202 -12.12 8.64 -0.33
C ALA A 202 -11.67 7.31 0.30
N ILE A 203 -10.46 7.30 0.85
CA ILE A 203 -9.88 6.13 1.52
C ILE A 203 -9.68 6.47 2.99
N ASN A 204 -10.34 5.75 3.88
CA ASN A 204 -10.22 5.86 5.33
C ASN A 204 -9.64 4.55 5.88
N CYS A 205 -8.35 4.55 6.19
CA CYS A 205 -7.71 3.42 6.85
C CYS A 205 -7.66 3.71 8.36
N THR A 206 -8.52 3.06 9.12
CA THR A 206 -8.68 3.26 10.58
C THR A 206 -7.89 2.26 11.40
N THR A 207 -7.02 1.49 10.76
CA THR A 207 -6.19 0.44 11.36
C THR A 207 -4.74 0.60 10.95
N ALA A 208 -3.83 -0.07 11.68
CA ALA A 208 -2.39 0.00 11.44
C ALA A 208 -1.90 -1.02 10.40
N TYR A 209 -0.66 -0.82 9.95
CA TYR A 209 0.10 -1.75 9.09
C TYR A 209 -0.55 -2.02 7.73
N CYS A 210 -1.18 -1.01 7.15
CA CYS A 210 -1.75 -1.09 5.83
C CYS A 210 -0.79 -0.53 4.77
N SER A 211 -0.99 -0.93 3.51
CA SER A 211 -0.35 -0.31 2.36
C SER A 211 -1.42 0.29 1.45
N ILE A 212 -1.26 1.55 1.06
CA ILE A 212 -2.17 2.24 0.16
C ILE A 212 -1.38 2.71 -1.05
N ILE A 213 -1.78 2.28 -2.22
CA ILE A 213 -1.25 2.74 -3.51
C ILE A 213 -2.39 3.41 -4.25
N SER A 214 -2.24 4.69 -4.59
CA SER A 214 -3.25 5.45 -5.31
C SER A 214 -2.64 6.16 -6.52
N ASN A 215 -2.82 5.59 -7.70
CA ASN A 215 -2.37 6.14 -8.97
C ASN A 215 -3.46 7.00 -9.62
N ALA A 216 -4.07 7.89 -8.83
CA ALA A 216 -5.23 8.66 -9.28
C ALA A 216 -5.29 10.06 -8.66
N ASP A 217 -5.98 10.96 -9.36
CA ASP A 217 -6.11 12.36 -9.00
C ASP A 217 -7.24 12.63 -7.98
N CYS A 218 -7.13 13.72 -7.26
CA CYS A 218 -8.20 14.29 -6.42
C CYS A 218 -8.73 13.32 -5.34
N CYS A 219 -7.92 12.39 -4.88
CA CYS A 219 -8.31 11.45 -3.84
C CYS A 219 -8.12 12.05 -2.44
N LYS A 220 -8.96 11.62 -1.50
CA LYS A 220 -8.84 11.95 -0.07
C LYS A 220 -8.42 10.71 0.69
N ILE A 221 -7.25 10.74 1.32
CA ILE A 221 -6.68 9.60 2.02
C ILE A 221 -6.47 9.97 3.49
N LYS A 222 -7.08 9.22 4.38
CA LYS A 222 -6.87 9.35 5.84
C LYS A 222 -6.33 8.04 6.37
N ILE A 223 -5.24 8.12 7.14
CA ILE A 223 -4.58 6.95 7.71
C ILE A 223 -4.39 7.09 9.22
N THR A 224 -4.02 5.98 9.84
CA THR A 224 -3.55 5.90 11.23
C THR A 224 -2.06 5.56 11.27
N SER A 225 -1.60 4.84 12.28
CA SER A 225 -0.18 4.55 12.48
C SER A 225 0.30 3.33 11.66
N GLY A 226 1.61 3.29 11.37
CA GLY A 226 2.26 2.14 10.72
C GLY A 226 1.82 1.88 9.27
N THR A 227 1.25 2.87 8.60
CA THR A 227 0.72 2.74 7.24
C THR A 227 1.72 3.25 6.21
N ASN A 228 1.86 2.53 5.09
CA ASN A 228 2.65 2.95 3.96
C ASN A 228 1.74 3.51 2.87
N ILE A 229 2.06 4.70 2.36
CA ILE A 229 1.33 5.34 1.26
C ILE A 229 2.27 5.58 0.09
N HIS A 230 1.82 5.22 -1.08
CA HIS A 230 2.36 5.67 -2.35
C HIS A 230 1.25 6.30 -3.18
N THR A 231 1.39 7.58 -3.54
CA THR A 231 0.45 8.24 -4.45
C THR A 231 1.19 8.73 -5.70
N ASN A 232 0.60 8.48 -6.85
CA ASN A 232 1.07 8.96 -8.15
C ASN A 232 -0.11 9.60 -8.88
N GLY A 233 -0.44 10.85 -8.48
CA GLY A 233 -1.57 11.61 -9.03
C GLY A 233 -1.65 13.00 -8.44
N ASN A 234 -2.41 13.88 -9.08
CA ASN A 234 -2.47 15.31 -8.76
C ASN A 234 -3.65 15.66 -7.84
N GLY A 235 -3.54 16.75 -7.11
CA GLY A 235 -4.63 17.30 -6.31
C GLY A 235 -5.07 16.44 -5.13
N ASN A 236 -4.26 15.49 -4.70
CA ASN A 236 -4.60 14.60 -3.60
C ASN A 236 -4.58 15.34 -2.26
N CYS A 237 -5.37 14.88 -1.32
CA CYS A 237 -5.40 15.38 0.05
C CYS A 237 -5.18 14.22 1.03
N ILE A 238 -4.03 14.23 1.71
CA ILE A 238 -3.62 13.14 2.59
C ILE A 238 -3.56 13.66 4.03
N HIS A 239 -4.19 12.95 4.95
CA HIS A 239 -4.19 13.24 6.37
C HIS A 239 -3.63 12.07 7.18
N SER A 240 -2.51 12.30 7.83
CA SER A 240 -1.76 11.31 8.62
C SER A 240 -1.60 11.78 10.07
N PRO A 241 -2.57 11.56 10.95
CA PRO A 241 -2.44 11.89 12.37
C PRO A 241 -1.64 10.86 13.17
N GLY A 242 -1.28 9.74 12.57
CA GLY A 242 -0.61 8.63 13.24
C GLY A 242 0.92 8.70 13.26
N THR A 243 1.54 7.66 13.78
CA THR A 243 3.00 7.53 13.92
C THR A 243 3.54 6.41 13.05
N ASN A 244 4.85 6.48 12.75
CA ASN A 244 5.58 5.44 12.00
C ASN A 244 4.99 5.17 10.59
N ASN A 245 4.46 6.19 9.94
CA ASN A 245 3.99 6.07 8.56
C ASN A 245 5.13 6.37 7.58
N SER A 246 5.10 5.71 6.42
CA SER A 246 5.98 6.01 5.29
C SER A 246 5.12 6.55 4.16
N ILE A 247 5.33 7.79 3.75
CA ILE A 247 4.47 8.51 2.81
C ILE A 247 5.31 8.99 1.64
N SER A 248 5.02 8.48 0.45
CA SER A 248 5.57 8.94 -0.81
C SER A 248 4.48 9.54 -1.69
N VAL A 249 4.65 10.78 -2.05
CA VAL A 249 3.78 11.53 -2.93
C VAL A 249 4.53 11.85 -4.20
N LYS A 250 4.00 11.41 -5.34
CA LYS A 250 4.39 11.86 -6.67
C LYS A 250 3.19 12.52 -7.32
N GLY A 251 3.37 13.75 -7.79
CA GLY A 251 2.29 14.51 -8.41
C GLY A 251 2.27 15.97 -7.95
N ASN A 252 1.34 16.74 -8.50
CA ASN A 252 1.28 18.17 -8.30
C ASN A 252 0.05 18.57 -7.46
N ASN A 253 0.08 19.75 -6.86
CA ASN A 253 -1.05 20.34 -6.11
C ASN A 253 -1.56 19.43 -4.96
N THR A 254 -0.73 18.55 -4.41
CA THR A 254 -1.10 17.68 -3.30
C THR A 254 -0.98 18.41 -1.97
N LYS A 255 -1.95 18.19 -1.08
CA LYS A 255 -1.96 18.68 0.29
C LYS A 255 -1.72 17.52 1.24
N LEU A 256 -0.67 17.59 2.04
CA LEU A 256 -0.30 16.56 2.99
C LEU A 256 -0.27 17.15 4.41
N PHE A 257 -1.07 16.61 5.31
CA PHE A 257 -1.16 16.99 6.71
C PHE A 257 -0.65 15.84 7.58
N VAL A 258 0.50 16.04 8.21
CA VAL A 258 1.13 15.06 9.10
C VAL A 258 1.18 15.64 10.50
N THR A 259 0.34 15.12 11.40
CA THR A 259 0.25 15.63 12.77
C THR A 259 0.75 14.62 13.81
N GLY A 260 1.35 13.52 13.38
CA GLY A 260 1.98 12.53 14.23
C GLY A 260 3.50 12.64 14.29
N THR A 261 4.15 11.60 14.79
CA THR A 261 5.61 11.54 14.95
C THR A 261 6.23 10.33 14.28
N ASN A 262 7.54 10.37 14.04
CA ASN A 262 8.32 9.29 13.43
C ASN A 262 7.80 8.87 12.05
N ASN A 263 7.24 9.81 11.29
CA ASN A 263 6.86 9.55 9.91
C ASN A 263 8.03 9.90 8.99
N VAL A 264 8.15 9.14 7.90
CA VAL A 264 9.11 9.40 6.81
C VAL A 264 8.32 9.84 5.59
N ILE A 265 8.63 11.02 5.06
CA ILE A 265 7.83 11.70 4.05
C ILE A 265 8.71 12.05 2.85
N SER A 266 8.27 11.70 1.65
CA SER A 266 8.85 12.14 0.39
C SER A 266 7.77 12.79 -0.48
N VAL A 267 8.02 14.00 -0.96
CA VAL A 267 7.09 14.73 -1.82
C VAL A 267 7.82 15.16 -3.08
N GLU A 268 7.35 14.67 -4.22
CA GLU A 268 7.86 14.98 -5.56
C GLU A 268 6.77 15.62 -6.41
N GLY A 269 7.14 16.61 -7.23
CA GLY A 269 6.24 17.37 -8.10
C GLY A 269 6.09 18.83 -7.68
N ASN A 270 5.22 19.57 -8.37
CA ASN A 270 5.09 21.02 -8.23
C ASN A 270 3.87 21.41 -7.38
N ASP A 271 3.92 22.61 -6.79
CA ASP A 271 2.82 23.25 -6.05
C ASP A 271 2.27 22.40 -4.89
N ASN A 272 3.09 21.50 -4.35
CA ASN A 272 2.71 20.68 -3.21
C ASN A 272 2.79 21.48 -1.90
N ARG A 273 1.94 21.10 -0.94
CA ARG A 273 1.90 21.71 0.39
C ARG A 273 2.01 20.64 1.45
N LEU A 274 3.03 20.74 2.30
CA LEU A 274 3.31 19.85 3.39
C LEU A 274 3.15 20.58 4.72
N PHE A 275 2.22 20.14 5.55
CA PHE A 275 2.04 20.60 6.91
C PHE A 275 2.52 19.52 7.88
N ILE A 276 3.45 19.87 8.78
CA ILE A 276 4.06 18.93 9.72
C ILE A 276 3.95 19.47 11.15
N THR A 277 3.51 18.60 12.05
CA THR A 277 3.73 18.76 13.50
C THR A 277 4.45 17.53 14.06
N GLY A 278 5.13 17.69 15.18
CA GLY A 278 5.87 16.58 15.82
C GLY A 278 7.20 16.27 15.13
N THR A 279 7.89 15.25 15.61
CA THR A 279 9.19 14.84 15.08
C THR A 279 9.01 13.93 13.86
N ASN A 280 9.44 14.41 12.69
CA ASN A 280 9.29 13.68 11.43
C ASN A 280 10.48 13.90 10.51
N GLU A 281 10.72 12.94 9.63
CA GLU A 281 11.69 13.04 8.54
C GLU A 281 10.98 13.39 7.25
N PHE A 282 11.55 14.30 6.44
CA PHE A 282 10.95 14.68 5.17
C PHE A 282 11.98 15.06 4.11
N LYS A 283 11.61 14.81 2.87
CA LYS A 283 12.29 15.25 1.65
C LYS A 283 11.23 15.79 0.69
N VAL A 284 11.53 16.93 0.07
CA VAL A 284 10.57 17.62 -0.83
C VAL A 284 11.25 18.11 -2.10
N SER A 285 10.48 18.24 -3.17
CA SER A 285 10.92 18.89 -4.42
C SER A 285 10.92 20.42 -4.30
N GLU A 286 11.57 21.06 -5.24
CA GLU A 286 11.58 22.53 -5.37
C GLU A 286 10.16 23.11 -5.45
N GLY A 287 9.94 24.28 -4.86
CA GLY A 287 8.64 24.95 -4.85
C GLY A 287 7.62 24.38 -3.87
N THR A 288 7.91 23.27 -3.19
CA THR A 288 7.01 22.75 -2.15
C THR A 288 6.92 23.71 -0.97
N VAL A 289 5.70 24.07 -0.59
CA VAL A 289 5.43 24.88 0.60
C VAL A 289 5.38 23.99 1.83
N VAL A 290 6.33 24.15 2.74
CA VAL A 290 6.43 23.37 3.98
C VAL A 290 6.02 24.26 5.16
N SER A 291 4.96 23.88 5.86
CA SER A 291 4.48 24.50 7.09
C SER A 291 4.87 23.63 8.26
N LEU A 292 5.74 24.12 9.11
CA LEU A 292 6.21 23.44 10.32
C LEU A 292 5.56 24.07 11.54
N VAL A 293 4.92 23.26 12.37
CA VAL A 293 4.25 23.72 13.59
C VAL A 293 4.85 23.03 14.81
N THR A 294 5.32 23.83 15.75
CA THR A 294 5.76 23.36 17.06
C THR A 294 4.69 23.72 18.08
N VAL A 295 4.22 22.72 18.81
CA VAL A 295 3.35 22.91 19.96
C VAL A 295 4.19 22.77 21.22
N PHE A 296 4.13 23.74 22.13
CA PHE A 296 4.83 23.69 23.42
C PHE A 296 3.90 24.14 24.53
N ILE A 297 4.19 23.70 25.73
CA ILE A 297 3.46 24.04 26.95
C ILE A 297 4.37 24.90 27.81
N ASP A 298 3.89 26.08 28.19
CA ASP A 298 4.56 26.96 29.13
C ASP A 298 3.57 27.38 30.23
N ASN A 299 3.95 27.17 31.50
CA ASN A 299 3.15 27.46 32.69
C ASN A 299 1.71 26.92 32.69
N GLY A 300 1.48 25.77 31.97
CA GLY A 300 0.18 25.13 31.84
C GLY A 300 -0.65 25.61 30.63
N ASP A 301 -0.21 26.64 29.93
CA ASP A 301 -0.82 27.10 28.68
C ASP A 301 -0.17 26.43 27.47
N THR A 302 -0.96 26.17 26.43
CA THR A 302 -0.51 25.58 25.18
C THR A 302 -0.29 26.67 24.13
N PHE A 303 0.92 26.73 23.60
CA PHE A 303 1.32 27.66 22.55
C PHE A 303 1.67 26.89 21.28
N ALA A 304 1.47 27.54 20.12
CA ALA A 304 1.92 27.02 18.85
C ALA A 304 2.74 28.10 18.14
N ASP A 305 3.93 27.72 17.70
CA ASP A 305 4.74 28.49 16.75
C ASP A 305 4.70 27.84 15.39
N SER A 306 4.61 28.64 14.34
CA SER A 306 4.54 28.13 12.97
C SER A 306 5.50 28.86 12.04
N ARG A 307 6.17 28.11 11.20
CA ARG A 307 7.06 28.61 10.15
C ARG A 307 6.62 28.09 8.80
N ILE A 308 6.59 28.94 7.81
CA ILE A 308 6.29 28.59 6.43
C ILE A 308 7.54 28.81 5.59
N ILE A 309 8.01 27.76 4.93
CA ILE A 309 9.22 27.74 4.12
C ILE A 309 8.86 27.20 2.74
N VAL A 310 9.32 27.87 1.70
CA VAL A 310 9.25 27.35 0.33
C VAL A 310 10.60 26.69 0.03
N ALA A 311 10.57 25.42 -0.34
CA ALA A 311 11.79 24.68 -0.68
C ALA A 311 12.43 25.25 -1.95
N GLY A 312 13.74 25.46 -1.92
CA GLY A 312 14.51 26.04 -3.04
C GLY A 312 16.00 26.08 -2.74
N GLU A 313 16.83 26.24 -3.76
CA GLU A 313 18.30 26.22 -3.64
C GLU A 313 18.85 27.20 -2.61
N ASN A 314 18.24 28.37 -2.47
CA ASN A 314 18.64 29.41 -1.52
C ASN A 314 17.79 29.44 -0.25
N SER A 315 16.98 28.42 -0.03
CA SER A 315 16.12 28.26 1.13
C SER A 315 16.79 27.44 2.24
N GLU A 316 16.24 27.52 3.46
CA GLU A 316 16.60 26.63 4.57
C GLU A 316 16.30 25.16 4.25
N ILE A 317 15.30 24.91 3.39
CA ILE A 317 14.95 23.59 2.88
C ILE A 317 15.38 23.52 1.40
N LYS A 318 16.46 22.79 1.12
CA LYS A 318 16.92 22.54 -0.25
C LYS A 318 16.13 21.41 -0.88
N PRO A 319 15.88 21.46 -2.20
CA PRO A 319 15.17 20.38 -2.89
C PRO A 319 15.92 19.06 -2.81
N ASN A 320 15.17 17.97 -2.64
CA ASN A 320 15.68 16.60 -2.64
C ASN A 320 16.70 16.25 -1.54
N VAL A 321 16.84 17.11 -0.53
CA VAL A 321 17.64 16.83 0.67
C VAL A 321 16.75 16.31 1.77
N GLN A 322 17.25 15.30 2.51
CA GLN A 322 16.52 14.70 3.64
C GLN A 322 16.72 15.57 4.90
N TYR A 323 15.63 15.90 5.54
CA TYR A 323 15.61 16.67 6.79
C TYR A 323 14.85 15.92 7.88
N CYS A 324 15.25 16.20 9.12
CA CYS A 324 14.47 15.85 10.30
C CYS A 324 13.94 17.15 10.95
N TYR A 325 12.64 17.24 11.16
CA TYR A 325 12.02 18.26 12.00
C TYR A 325 11.86 17.75 13.42
N ARG A 326 12.50 18.38 14.37
CA ARG A 326 12.48 17.98 15.77
C ARG A 326 12.61 19.20 16.69
N ASN A 327 11.72 19.32 17.68
CA ASN A 327 11.73 20.38 18.68
C ASN A 327 11.85 21.80 18.08
N GLY A 328 11.09 22.09 17.03
CA GLY A 328 11.10 23.37 16.34
C GLY A 328 12.31 23.64 15.44
N ARG A 329 13.20 22.67 15.25
CA ARG A 329 14.42 22.80 14.43
C ARG A 329 14.38 21.88 13.23
N ILE A 330 14.94 22.36 12.13
CA ILE A 330 15.21 21.57 10.92
C ILE A 330 16.67 21.16 10.97
N VAL A 331 16.94 19.88 10.78
CA VAL A 331 18.28 19.30 10.76
C VAL A 331 18.44 18.49 9.49
N GLU A 332 19.44 18.82 8.68
CA GLU A 332 19.81 18.05 7.49
C GLU A 332 20.35 16.68 7.94
N MET A 333 19.85 15.63 7.32
CA MET A 333 20.30 14.27 7.58
C MET A 333 21.40 13.88 6.58
N LYS A 334 22.50 13.37 7.10
CA LYS A 334 23.66 12.94 6.30
C LYS A 334 23.52 11.49 5.85
#